data_d79d24021bcf328d438f7f5b830c1112
#
_entry.id   d79d24021bcf328d438f7f5b830c1112
#
_cell.length_a   1.000
_cell.length_b   1.000
_cell.length_c   1.000
_cell.angle_alpha   90.00
_cell.angle_beta   90.00
_cell.angle_gamma   90.00
#
_symmetry.space_group_name_H-M   'P 1'
#
loop_
_entity.id
_entity.type
_entity.pdbx_description
1 polymer ?
#
loop_
_entity_poly.entity_id
_entity_poly.type
_entity_poly.pdbx_seq_one_letter_code
_entity_poly.pdbx_strand_id
1 'polypeptide(L)'
;MGALPGLRRGLRYALFGLLPVAPGAHTAGALNLYFAEAAGSSDVGLHDLRTLAAEATGAIALAQRLADAEAYATDLQRAMRSRSAIDQAIGVIMAQQRCSAEDAFDLLRKASQHRNVKMRDLCVELLTNIAGKPPSEGTALPPRP
;
A
#
# COMPACT_ATOMS: atom_id res chain seq x y z
N MET A 1 21.74 21.17 -18.50
CA MET A 1 21.03 20.23 -19.35
C MET A 1 21.80 18.91 -19.28
N GLY A 2 21.43 18.04 -18.36
CA GLY A 2 22.16 16.81 -18.05
C GLY A 2 21.74 15.69 -19.02
N ALA A 3 22.70 15.05 -19.66
CA ALA A 3 22.49 13.85 -20.45
C ALA A 3 22.08 12.69 -19.56
N LEU A 4 21.01 11.97 -19.94
CA LEU A 4 20.57 10.76 -19.26
C LEU A 4 21.66 9.68 -19.36
N PRO A 5 22.06 9.01 -18.26
CA PRO A 5 23.08 7.97 -18.29
C PRO A 5 22.55 6.74 -19.05
N GLY A 6 23.27 6.31 -20.06
CA GLY A 6 22.95 5.09 -20.86
C GLY A 6 22.62 5.32 -22.31
N LEU A 7 22.52 6.57 -22.79
CA LEU A 7 22.27 6.85 -24.20
C LEU A 7 23.54 6.79 -25.03
N ARG A 8 23.49 6.06 -26.14
CA ARG A 8 24.62 5.92 -27.09
C ARG A 8 25.04 7.30 -27.61
N ARG A 9 26.37 7.58 -27.63
CA ARG A 9 26.94 8.76 -28.27
C ARG A 9 26.55 8.78 -29.76
N GLY A 10 25.76 9.79 -30.18
CA GLY A 10 25.40 10.01 -31.57
C GLY A 10 23.95 10.34 -31.85
N LEU A 11 23.03 10.12 -30.91
CA LEU A 11 21.61 10.46 -31.11
C LEU A 11 21.37 11.95 -30.77
N ARG A 12 20.93 12.72 -31.74
CA ARG A 12 20.43 14.09 -31.55
C ARG A 12 18.95 13.99 -31.18
N TYR A 13 18.59 14.38 -29.96
CA TYR A 13 17.21 14.42 -29.54
C TYR A 13 16.67 15.84 -29.61
N ALA A 14 15.52 15.99 -30.22
CA ALA A 14 14.72 17.20 -30.04
C ALA A 14 13.57 16.85 -29.09
N LEU A 15 13.45 17.57 -27.97
CA LEU A 15 12.29 17.50 -27.10
C LEU A 15 11.13 18.20 -27.81
N PHE A 16 10.07 17.47 -28.13
CA PHE A 16 8.90 18.05 -28.78
C PHE A 16 7.65 17.81 -27.93
N GLY A 17 7.35 18.77 -27.10
CA GLY A 17 6.10 18.78 -26.35
C GLY A 17 6.16 18.14 -24.98
N LEU A 18 5.57 18.82 -24.02
CA LEU A 18 5.25 18.37 -22.68
C LEU A 18 3.73 18.27 -22.59
N LEU A 19 3.20 17.05 -22.52
CA LEU A 19 1.76 16.84 -22.33
C LEU A 19 1.53 16.51 -20.86
N PRO A 20 0.76 17.33 -20.13
CA PRO A 20 0.45 17.03 -18.74
C PRO A 20 -0.41 15.79 -18.66
N VAL A 21 -0.02 14.88 -17.78
CA VAL A 21 -0.77 13.69 -17.40
C VAL A 21 -1.19 13.86 -15.95
N ALA A 22 -2.48 13.96 -15.71
CA ALA A 22 -3.01 14.16 -14.36
C ALA A 22 -3.98 13.02 -14.00
N PRO A 23 -3.46 11.85 -13.58
CA PRO A 23 -4.28 10.67 -13.31
C PRO A 23 -5.13 10.77 -12.05
N GLY A 24 -4.94 11.80 -11.20
CA GLY A 24 -5.74 12.01 -10.00
C GLY A 24 -5.41 13.31 -9.28
N ALA A 25 -6.12 13.57 -8.19
CA ALA A 25 -5.98 14.81 -7.43
C ALA A 25 -4.59 15.01 -6.79
N HIS A 26 -3.83 13.93 -6.59
CA HIS A 26 -2.56 13.93 -5.87
C HIS A 26 -1.36 13.50 -6.73
N THR A 27 -1.58 13.21 -8.01
CA THR A 27 -0.53 12.76 -8.92
C THR A 27 -0.56 13.58 -10.19
N ALA A 28 0.57 14.16 -10.54
CA ALA A 28 0.79 14.84 -11.80
C ALA A 28 2.01 14.24 -12.49
N GLY A 29 1.95 14.10 -13.80
CA GLY A 29 3.04 13.61 -14.62
C GLY A 29 3.14 14.37 -15.93
N ALA A 30 4.13 14.04 -16.71
CA ALA A 30 4.32 14.60 -18.04
C ALA A 30 4.79 13.52 -19.00
N LEU A 31 4.21 13.50 -20.19
CA LEU A 31 4.68 12.67 -21.29
C LEU A 31 5.71 13.48 -22.08
N ASN A 32 6.96 13.00 -22.12
CA ASN A 32 8.04 13.59 -22.87
C ASN A 32 8.29 12.76 -24.14
N LEU A 33 8.35 13.43 -25.27
CA LEU A 33 8.61 12.81 -26.57
C LEU A 33 10.00 13.20 -27.07
N TYR A 34 10.75 12.21 -27.50
CA TYR A 34 12.11 12.37 -28.01
C TYR A 34 12.16 11.80 -29.43
N PHE A 35 12.60 12.61 -30.36
CA PHE A 35 12.78 12.21 -31.77
C PHE A 35 14.26 12.10 -32.12
N ALA A 36 14.61 11.07 -32.85
CA ALA A 36 15.98 10.87 -33.33
C ALA A 36 16.39 11.89 -34.43
N GLU A 37 15.41 12.38 -35.17
CA GLU A 37 15.57 13.34 -36.25
C GLU A 37 14.71 14.60 -35.99
N ALA A 38 15.22 15.75 -36.40
CA ALA A 38 14.51 17.03 -36.19
C ALA A 38 13.21 17.12 -37.02
N ALA A 39 13.11 16.40 -38.13
CA ALA A 39 11.92 16.33 -38.99
C ALA A 39 10.87 15.32 -38.52
N GLY A 40 11.22 14.40 -37.62
CA GLY A 40 10.31 13.35 -37.13
C GLY A 40 9.09 13.87 -36.36
N SER A 41 9.12 15.13 -35.93
CA SER A 41 8.00 15.77 -35.25
C SER A 41 6.87 16.18 -36.16
N SER A 42 7.10 16.27 -37.49
CA SER A 42 6.07 16.69 -38.46
C SER A 42 5.07 15.58 -38.78
N ASP A 43 5.45 14.32 -38.62
CA ASP A 43 4.62 13.17 -38.98
C ASP A 43 3.73 12.69 -37.81
N VAL A 44 3.98 13.16 -36.60
CA VAL A 44 3.18 12.79 -35.41
C VAL A 44 2.10 13.85 -35.17
N GLY A 45 0.85 13.46 -35.41
CA GLY A 45 -0.29 14.35 -35.20
C GLY A 45 -0.48 14.71 -33.73
N LEU A 46 -0.76 15.99 -33.45
CA LEU A 46 -1.07 16.45 -32.09
C LEU A 46 -2.26 15.69 -31.47
N HIS A 47 -3.17 15.21 -32.33
CA HIS A 47 -4.33 14.41 -31.93
C HIS A 47 -3.88 13.06 -31.34
N ASP A 48 -2.97 12.37 -32.04
CA ASP A 48 -2.46 11.06 -31.61
C ASP A 48 -1.71 11.17 -30.29
N LEU A 49 -0.94 12.25 -30.10
CA LEU A 49 -0.23 12.51 -28.86
C LEU A 49 -1.18 12.77 -27.69
N ARG A 50 -2.25 13.50 -27.92
CA ARG A 50 -3.29 13.73 -26.90
C ARG A 50 -4.02 12.43 -26.54
N THR A 51 -4.32 11.62 -27.52
CA THR A 51 -4.94 10.31 -27.32
C THR A 51 -4.04 9.42 -26.48
N LEU A 52 -2.75 9.31 -26.84
CA LEU A 52 -1.77 8.54 -26.08
C LEU A 52 -1.63 9.05 -24.62
N ALA A 53 -1.60 10.37 -24.43
CA ALA A 53 -1.54 10.96 -23.09
C ALA A 53 -2.81 10.65 -22.27
N ALA A 54 -3.97 10.67 -22.90
CA ALA A 54 -5.24 10.33 -22.24
C ALA A 54 -5.30 8.85 -21.85
N GLU A 55 -4.86 7.95 -22.74
CA GLU A 55 -4.77 6.51 -22.47
C GLU A 55 -3.78 6.22 -21.34
N ALA A 56 -2.60 6.84 -21.37
CA ALA A 56 -1.60 6.72 -20.30
C ALA A 56 -2.15 7.23 -18.96
N THR A 57 -2.89 8.35 -18.98
CA THR A 57 -3.55 8.90 -17.80
C THR A 57 -4.55 7.91 -17.21
N GLY A 58 -5.38 7.32 -18.06
CA GLY A 58 -6.37 6.31 -17.66
C GLY A 58 -5.72 5.06 -17.06
N ALA A 59 -4.68 4.56 -17.72
CA ALA A 59 -3.94 3.38 -17.25
C ALA A 59 -3.26 3.61 -15.89
N ILE A 60 -2.60 4.76 -15.71
CA ILE A 60 -1.95 5.13 -14.45
C ILE A 60 -3.01 5.32 -13.34
N ALA A 61 -4.12 5.99 -13.63
CA ALA A 61 -5.19 6.18 -12.67
C ALA A 61 -5.78 4.84 -12.20
N LEU A 62 -5.98 3.89 -13.12
CA LEU A 62 -6.48 2.56 -12.79
C LEU A 62 -5.46 1.78 -11.94
N ALA A 63 -4.18 1.81 -12.30
CA ALA A 63 -3.12 1.15 -11.54
C ALA A 63 -3.01 1.70 -10.11
N GLN A 64 -3.13 3.02 -9.92
CA GLN A 64 -3.13 3.63 -8.61
C GLN A 64 -4.34 3.19 -7.77
N ARG A 65 -5.54 3.20 -8.35
CA ARG A 65 -6.75 2.74 -7.63
C ARG A 65 -6.65 1.28 -7.21
N LEU A 66 -6.04 0.43 -8.04
CA LEU A 66 -5.81 -0.96 -7.70
C LEU A 66 -4.83 -1.08 -6.53
N ALA A 67 -3.69 -0.37 -6.60
CA ALA A 67 -2.70 -0.36 -5.53
C ALA A 67 -3.28 0.16 -4.20
N ASP A 68 -4.08 1.22 -4.24
CA ASP A 68 -4.75 1.77 -3.06
C ASP A 68 -5.75 0.76 -2.47
N ALA A 69 -6.50 0.05 -3.30
CA ALA A 69 -7.44 -0.98 -2.86
C ALA A 69 -6.72 -2.17 -2.21
N GLU A 70 -5.59 -2.60 -2.77
CA GLU A 70 -4.76 -3.67 -2.21
C GLU A 70 -4.14 -3.25 -0.87
N ALA A 71 -3.64 -2.02 -0.76
CA ALA A 71 -3.11 -1.47 0.48
C ALA A 71 -4.20 -1.42 1.56
N TYR A 72 -5.39 -0.92 1.21
CA TYR A 72 -6.53 -0.87 2.13
C TYR A 72 -6.96 -2.27 2.60
N ALA A 73 -7.03 -3.25 1.70
CA ALA A 73 -7.35 -4.62 2.05
C ALA A 73 -6.32 -5.23 3.01
N THR A 74 -5.03 -4.95 2.78
CA THR A 74 -3.94 -5.39 3.64
C THR A 74 -4.02 -4.77 5.03
N ASP A 75 -4.31 -3.48 5.12
CA ASP A 75 -4.45 -2.78 6.40
C ASP A 75 -5.68 -3.27 7.18
N LEU A 76 -6.79 -3.52 6.49
CA LEU A 76 -7.99 -4.10 7.10
C LEU A 76 -7.71 -5.50 7.66
N GLN A 77 -7.04 -6.36 6.90
CA GLN A 77 -6.63 -7.68 7.39
C GLN A 77 -5.73 -7.59 8.62
N ARG A 78 -4.77 -6.65 8.62
CA ARG A 78 -3.89 -6.40 9.77
C ARG A 78 -4.68 -5.96 11.00
N ALA A 79 -5.65 -5.06 10.82
CA ALA A 79 -6.52 -4.61 11.91
C ALA A 79 -7.36 -5.76 12.47
N MET A 80 -7.95 -6.59 11.61
CA MET A 80 -8.74 -7.76 12.03
C MET A 80 -7.89 -8.78 12.81
N ARG A 81 -6.68 -9.08 12.34
CA ARG A 81 -5.75 -9.98 13.06
C ARG A 81 -5.36 -9.41 14.42
N SER A 82 -5.11 -8.10 14.49
CA SER A 82 -4.80 -7.42 15.75
C SER A 82 -5.94 -7.54 16.74
N ARG A 83 -7.17 -7.32 16.30
CA ARG A 83 -8.37 -7.45 17.13
C ARG A 83 -8.57 -8.87 17.63
N SER A 84 -8.42 -9.86 16.75
CA SER A 84 -8.55 -11.28 17.14
C SER A 84 -7.57 -11.68 18.25
N ALA A 85 -6.30 -11.26 18.16
CA ALA A 85 -5.32 -11.54 19.22
C ALA A 85 -5.67 -10.87 20.53
N ILE A 86 -6.21 -9.64 20.50
CA ILE A 86 -6.65 -8.92 21.69
C ILE A 86 -7.86 -9.62 22.32
N ASP A 87 -8.87 -9.98 21.52
CA ASP A 87 -10.08 -10.65 22.00
C ASP A 87 -9.77 -12.01 22.64
N GLN A 88 -8.86 -12.78 22.06
CA GLN A 88 -8.39 -14.05 22.63
C GLN A 88 -7.66 -13.82 23.96
N ALA A 89 -6.77 -12.82 24.04
CA ALA A 89 -6.06 -12.49 25.27
C ALA A 89 -7.01 -12.03 26.38
N ILE A 90 -8.03 -11.24 26.04
CA ILE A 90 -9.10 -10.85 26.97
C ILE A 90 -9.79 -12.10 27.54
N GLY A 91 -10.20 -13.04 26.66
CA GLY A 91 -10.83 -14.28 27.10
C GLY A 91 -9.97 -15.10 28.06
N VAL A 92 -8.66 -15.17 27.80
CA VAL A 92 -7.70 -15.85 28.69
C VAL A 92 -7.63 -15.17 30.06
N ILE A 93 -7.51 -13.83 30.11
CA ILE A 93 -7.44 -13.07 31.36
C ILE A 93 -8.74 -13.19 32.14
N MET A 94 -9.89 -13.08 31.47
CA MET A 94 -11.20 -13.29 32.09
C MET A 94 -11.28 -14.64 32.81
N ALA A 95 -10.80 -15.70 32.14
CA ALA A 95 -10.82 -17.04 32.73
C ALA A 95 -9.85 -17.18 33.93
N GLN A 96 -8.65 -16.59 33.82
CA GLN A 96 -7.63 -16.68 34.88
C GLN A 96 -7.94 -15.80 36.08
N GLN A 97 -8.42 -14.57 35.84
CA GLN A 97 -8.65 -13.58 36.89
C GLN A 97 -10.09 -13.52 37.37
N ARG A 98 -11.02 -14.23 36.71
CA ARG A 98 -12.47 -14.21 36.98
C ARG A 98 -13.03 -12.78 37.00
N CYS A 99 -12.65 -11.97 36.06
CA CYS A 99 -13.02 -10.58 35.87
C CYS A 99 -13.87 -10.34 34.62
N SER A 100 -14.42 -9.14 34.47
CA SER A 100 -15.17 -8.74 33.29
C SER A 100 -14.23 -8.53 32.06
N ALA A 101 -14.81 -8.48 30.87
CA ALA A 101 -14.05 -8.17 29.65
C ALA A 101 -13.43 -6.78 29.69
N GLU A 102 -14.12 -5.81 30.32
CA GLU A 102 -13.64 -4.44 30.49
C GLU A 102 -12.41 -4.40 31.41
N ASP A 103 -12.49 -5.09 32.54
CA ASP A 103 -11.37 -5.20 33.48
C ASP A 103 -10.16 -5.88 32.85
N ALA A 104 -10.39 -6.97 32.09
CA ALA A 104 -9.34 -7.67 31.38
C ALA A 104 -8.67 -6.80 30.31
N PHE A 105 -9.45 -6.03 29.56
CA PHE A 105 -8.92 -5.06 28.60
C PHE A 105 -8.09 -3.98 29.27
N ASP A 106 -8.57 -3.44 30.40
CA ASP A 106 -7.85 -2.42 31.17
C ASP A 106 -6.52 -2.95 31.75
N LEU A 107 -6.48 -4.21 32.18
CA LEU A 107 -5.24 -4.88 32.60
C LEU A 107 -4.23 -4.96 31.46
N LEU A 108 -4.67 -5.40 30.27
CA LEU A 108 -3.83 -5.44 29.09
C LEU A 108 -3.33 -4.06 28.67
N ARG A 109 -4.21 -3.05 28.72
CA ARG A 109 -3.85 -1.67 28.38
C ARG A 109 -2.79 -1.12 29.34
N LYS A 110 -2.96 -1.30 30.64
CA LYS A 110 -1.98 -0.88 31.65
C LYS A 110 -0.64 -1.59 31.48
N ALA A 111 -0.65 -2.90 31.23
CA ALA A 111 0.56 -3.67 30.98
C ALA A 111 1.29 -3.22 29.70
N SER A 112 0.55 -2.96 28.61
CA SER A 112 1.08 -2.44 27.36
C SER A 112 1.76 -1.07 27.56
N GLN A 113 1.11 -0.17 28.29
CA GLN A 113 1.66 1.15 28.61
C GLN A 113 2.89 1.06 29.50
N HIS A 114 2.85 0.26 30.56
CA HIS A 114 3.97 0.08 31.48
C HIS A 114 5.21 -0.52 30.79
N ARG A 115 5.01 -1.48 29.89
CA ARG A 115 6.10 -2.11 29.14
C ARG A 115 6.51 -1.33 27.88
N ASN A 116 5.77 -0.27 27.52
CA ASN A 116 5.94 0.53 26.30
C ASN A 116 5.98 -0.35 25.01
N VAL A 117 5.10 -1.33 24.94
CA VAL A 117 4.92 -2.22 23.77
C VAL A 117 3.51 -2.08 23.23
N LYS A 118 3.32 -2.35 21.94
CA LYS A 118 1.97 -2.32 21.34
C LYS A 118 1.10 -3.40 22.00
N MET A 119 -0.15 -3.07 22.30
CA MET A 119 -1.10 -4.01 22.92
C MET A 119 -1.22 -5.33 22.17
N ARG A 120 -1.25 -5.28 20.82
CA ARG A 120 -1.25 -6.48 19.99
C ARG A 120 -0.07 -7.39 20.29
N ASP A 121 1.13 -6.82 20.36
CA ASP A 121 2.37 -7.60 20.52
C ASP A 121 2.43 -8.23 21.90
N LEU A 122 1.96 -7.51 22.93
CA LEU A 122 1.76 -8.04 24.28
C LEU A 122 0.77 -9.20 24.30
N CYS A 123 -0.35 -9.08 23.60
CA CYS A 123 -1.36 -10.13 23.51
C CYS A 123 -0.84 -11.38 22.78
N VAL A 124 -0.10 -11.20 21.68
CA VAL A 124 0.54 -12.30 20.95
C VAL A 124 1.57 -13.01 21.83
N GLU A 125 2.40 -12.26 22.56
CA GLU A 125 3.36 -12.82 23.54
C GLU A 125 2.64 -13.66 24.61
N LEU A 126 1.59 -13.10 25.20
CA LEU A 126 0.77 -13.78 26.21
C LEU A 126 0.19 -15.10 25.68
N LEU A 127 -0.43 -15.06 24.51
CA LEU A 127 -1.03 -16.23 23.88
C LEU A 127 0.03 -17.28 23.50
N THR A 128 1.18 -16.84 23.01
CA THR A 128 2.30 -17.72 22.68
C THR A 128 2.82 -18.45 23.92
N ASN A 129 2.96 -17.74 25.04
CA ASN A 129 3.43 -18.31 26.29
C ASN A 129 2.45 -19.35 26.87
N ILE A 130 1.15 -19.17 26.64
CA ILE A 130 0.11 -20.08 27.14
C ILE A 130 -0.07 -21.28 26.21
N ALA A 131 -0.11 -21.06 24.91
CA ALA A 131 -0.39 -22.10 23.91
C ALA A 131 0.88 -22.83 23.44
N GLY A 132 2.08 -22.34 23.76
CA GLY A 132 3.35 -22.86 23.26
C GLY A 132 3.61 -22.59 21.77
N LYS A 133 2.69 -21.88 21.10
CA LYS A 133 2.80 -21.47 19.69
C LYS A 133 2.09 -20.13 19.50
N PRO A 134 2.52 -19.31 18.54
CA PRO A 134 1.81 -18.07 18.25
C PRO A 134 0.35 -18.36 17.84
N PRO A 135 -0.59 -17.45 18.14
CA PRO A 135 -1.98 -17.60 17.75
C PRO A 135 -2.03 -17.84 16.23
N SER A 136 -2.77 -18.88 15.83
CA SER A 136 -2.96 -19.18 14.41
C SER A 136 -3.53 -17.94 13.74
N GLU A 137 -2.93 -17.53 12.64
CA GLU A 137 -3.50 -16.50 11.79
C GLU A 137 -4.92 -16.95 11.47
N GLY A 138 -5.90 -16.20 11.96
CA GLY A 138 -7.32 -16.54 11.79
C GLY A 138 -7.53 -16.89 10.32
N THR A 139 -8.20 -18.03 10.10
CA THR A 139 -8.41 -18.66 8.80
C THR A 139 -8.66 -17.58 7.75
N ALA A 140 -7.68 -17.36 6.89
CA ALA A 140 -7.88 -16.50 5.75
C ALA A 140 -9.09 -17.09 4.99
N LEU A 141 -10.10 -16.26 4.77
CA LEU A 141 -11.20 -16.67 3.89
C LEU A 141 -10.58 -17.19 2.59
N PRO A 142 -10.97 -18.38 2.12
CA PRO A 142 -10.45 -18.90 0.86
C PRO A 142 -10.71 -17.88 -0.24
N PRO A 143 -9.79 -17.73 -1.21
CA PRO A 143 -10.02 -16.83 -2.34
C PRO A 143 -11.36 -17.20 -2.97
N ARG A 144 -12.18 -16.19 -3.22
CA ARG A 144 -13.45 -16.40 -3.94
C ARG A 144 -13.11 -16.95 -5.33
N PRO A 145 -13.86 -17.95 -5.80
CA PRO A 145 -13.69 -18.49 -7.14
C PRO A 145 -13.92 -17.43 -8.22
#